data_7a9ef4ff8408c3e4037a8520812aa102
#
_entry.id   7a9ef4ff8408c3e4037a8520812aa102
#
_cell.length_a   1.000
_cell.length_b   1.000
_cell.length_c   1.000
_cell.angle_alpha   90.00
_cell.angle_beta   90.00
_cell.angle_gamma   90.00
#
_symmetry.space_group_name_H-M   'P 1'
#
loop_
_entity.id
_entity.type
_entity.pdbx_description
1 polymer ?
#
loop_
_entity_poly.entity_id
_entity_poly.type
_entity_poly.pdbx_seq_one_letter_code
_entity_poly.pdbx_strand_id
1 'polypeptide(L)'
;MSIYEPPKTGKMSLIHQTLFDLRNDGVQFAVSFVDMLNVRTLSDFLIKFGTAVMKSAASTPDAYAAIARKHLADTHFVFDHVRFMTCDELISLNWDPDMNDVEKMLRLPQAIAQEKQMPYYIIFKEFQNLMKAEEYDDVFKLMERMMRDRDRSESCPVVYVMSGAMVNAMKLIFEEKRYFYRQVNHVALMPVDEKLIIEHVVKGFLNGMGKSFDRNLAMGACELFKCNLWYVNHLASICDALSKGFVTEMMMTDALSSMISVHEPRFVSIVNDLTDHQLSLLRAVLDGVVKFSASEVIEKYRLNSSANVRRVKDALKKKEVITFNEKDEPVILDPLFEYWVSNVYFEIR
;
A
#
# COMPACT_ATOMS: atom_id res chain seq x y z
N MET A 1 -9.06 -10.85 2.09
CA MET A 1 -8.94 -9.68 2.99
C MET A 1 -8.35 -8.51 2.21
N SER A 2 -8.75 -7.26 2.52
CA SER A 2 -8.10 -6.06 1.95
C SER A 2 -7.51 -5.20 3.07
N ILE A 3 -6.33 -4.61 2.81
CA ILE A 3 -5.63 -3.72 3.73
C ILE A 3 -5.09 -2.55 2.89
N TYR A 4 -5.67 -1.36 3.05
CA TYR A 4 -5.22 -0.18 2.31
C TYR A 4 -5.20 1.05 3.19
N GLU A 5 -4.02 1.60 3.29
CA GLU A 5 -3.66 2.78 4.09
C GLU A 5 -2.53 3.51 3.33
N PRO A 6 -2.25 4.76 3.64
CA PRO A 6 -1.12 5.48 3.04
C PRO A 6 0.20 4.69 3.13
N PRO A 7 1.19 5.03 2.32
CA PRO A 7 2.53 4.47 2.46
C PRO A 7 3.08 4.64 3.88
N LYS A 8 3.95 3.71 4.32
CA LYS A 8 4.67 3.80 5.61
C LYS A 8 3.79 3.68 6.88
N THR A 9 2.58 3.13 6.77
CA THR A 9 1.67 2.91 7.90
C THR A 9 1.81 1.55 8.58
N GLY A 10 2.71 0.68 8.09
CA GLY A 10 2.96 -0.63 8.72
C GLY A 10 2.16 -1.80 8.15
N LYS A 11 1.41 -1.65 7.04
CA LYS A 11 0.63 -2.73 6.40
C LYS A 11 1.41 -4.03 6.24
N MET A 12 2.59 -3.95 5.62
CA MET A 12 3.42 -5.14 5.40
C MET A 12 4.02 -5.68 6.69
N SER A 13 4.33 -4.82 7.66
CA SER A 13 4.80 -5.25 8.98
C SER A 13 3.75 -6.07 9.70
N LEU A 14 2.47 -5.65 9.67
CA LEU A 14 1.37 -6.42 10.22
C LEU A 14 1.24 -7.79 9.53
N ILE A 15 1.27 -7.84 8.21
CA ILE A 15 1.18 -9.10 7.45
C ILE A 15 2.34 -10.03 7.80
N HIS A 16 3.57 -9.54 7.80
CA HIS A 16 4.74 -10.35 8.17
C HIS A 16 4.69 -10.84 9.61
N GLN A 17 4.27 -9.99 10.56
CA GLN A 17 4.12 -10.38 11.96
C GLN A 17 3.06 -11.47 12.11
N THR A 18 1.90 -11.31 11.48
CA THR A 18 0.83 -12.31 11.51
C THR A 18 1.30 -13.67 10.97
N LEU A 19 2.02 -13.67 9.85
CA LEU A 19 2.57 -14.91 9.27
C LEU A 19 3.65 -15.53 10.17
N PHE A 20 4.45 -14.71 10.84
CA PHE A 20 5.45 -15.17 11.82
C PHE A 20 4.77 -15.82 13.03
N ASP A 21 3.75 -15.17 13.58
CA ASP A 21 3.00 -15.69 14.74
C ASP A 21 2.31 -17.01 14.40
N LEU A 22 1.65 -17.11 13.23
CA LEU A 22 1.06 -18.37 12.76
C LEU A 22 2.09 -19.51 12.68
N ARG A 23 3.32 -19.24 12.24
CA ARG A 23 4.39 -20.24 12.19
C ARG A 23 4.83 -20.65 13.60
N ASN A 24 4.94 -19.69 14.51
CA ASN A 24 5.28 -19.97 15.92
C ASN A 24 4.21 -20.81 16.61
N ASP A 25 2.94 -20.62 16.24
CA ASP A 25 1.81 -21.44 16.71
C ASP A 25 1.75 -22.82 16.04
N GLY A 26 2.73 -23.16 15.21
CA GLY A 26 2.84 -24.46 14.54
C GLY A 26 1.95 -24.64 13.31
N VAL A 27 1.31 -23.58 12.82
CA VAL A 27 0.46 -23.65 11.62
C VAL A 27 1.32 -23.84 10.37
N GLN A 28 1.09 -24.93 9.65
CA GLN A 28 1.73 -25.22 8.37
C GLN A 28 0.96 -24.52 7.23
N PHE A 29 1.64 -23.73 6.41
CA PHE A 29 1.04 -23.06 5.25
C PHE A 29 2.08 -22.70 4.19
N ALA A 30 1.62 -22.60 2.93
CA ALA A 30 2.36 -21.95 1.85
C ALA A 30 2.03 -20.45 1.79
N VAL A 31 2.98 -19.63 1.34
CA VAL A 31 2.76 -18.20 1.13
C VAL A 31 3.48 -17.70 -0.11
N SER A 32 2.80 -16.86 -0.90
CA SER A 32 3.40 -16.11 -2.01
C SER A 32 3.16 -14.62 -1.84
N PHE A 33 4.21 -13.84 -2.09
CA PHE A 33 4.13 -12.39 -2.18
C PHE A 33 4.18 -11.98 -3.66
N VAL A 34 3.10 -11.38 -4.15
CA VAL A 34 2.99 -10.88 -5.51
C VAL A 34 3.15 -9.36 -5.47
N ASP A 35 4.33 -8.88 -5.86
CA ASP A 35 4.61 -7.45 -5.92
C ASP A 35 4.15 -6.87 -7.26
N MET A 36 3.10 -6.07 -7.22
CA MET A 36 2.46 -5.52 -8.41
C MET A 36 2.96 -4.11 -8.77
N LEU A 37 4.05 -3.64 -8.16
CA LEU A 37 4.56 -2.27 -8.37
C LEU A 37 4.71 -1.91 -9.86
N ASN A 38 5.26 -2.82 -10.66
CA ASN A 38 5.52 -2.62 -12.10
C ASN A 38 4.51 -3.29 -13.02
N VAL A 39 3.37 -3.77 -12.50
CA VAL A 39 2.31 -4.33 -13.33
C VAL A 39 1.61 -3.21 -14.09
N ARG A 40 1.56 -3.33 -15.42
CA ARG A 40 0.89 -2.40 -16.34
C ARG A 40 0.02 -3.11 -17.36
N THR A 41 0.30 -4.38 -17.64
CA THR A 41 -0.39 -5.23 -18.60
C THR A 41 -0.90 -6.50 -17.93
N LEU A 42 -1.81 -7.20 -18.58
CA LEU A 42 -2.26 -8.53 -18.17
C LEU A 42 -1.09 -9.52 -18.13
N SER A 43 -0.21 -9.48 -19.13
CA SER A 43 1.00 -10.31 -19.19
C SER A 43 1.92 -10.09 -17.99
N ASP A 44 2.19 -8.84 -17.61
CA ASP A 44 3.01 -8.53 -16.42
C ASP A 44 2.40 -9.16 -15.16
N PHE A 45 1.08 -9.03 -15.00
CA PHE A 45 0.38 -9.60 -13.86
C PHE A 45 0.54 -11.12 -13.81
N LEU A 46 0.23 -11.81 -14.92
CA LEU A 46 0.23 -13.26 -14.97
C LEU A 46 1.63 -13.85 -14.77
N ILE A 47 2.67 -13.24 -15.37
CA ILE A 47 4.06 -13.67 -15.20
C ILE A 47 4.50 -13.51 -13.75
N LYS A 48 4.23 -12.36 -13.13
CA LYS A 48 4.59 -12.12 -11.73
C LYS A 48 3.83 -13.03 -10.77
N PHE A 49 2.53 -13.18 -10.99
CA PHE A 49 1.69 -14.04 -10.17
C PHE A 49 2.17 -15.49 -10.26
N GLY A 50 2.29 -16.02 -11.47
CA GLY A 50 2.74 -17.40 -11.70
C GLY A 50 4.15 -17.65 -11.15
N THR A 51 5.09 -16.73 -11.37
CA THR A 51 6.44 -16.81 -10.81
C THR A 51 6.40 -16.89 -9.28
N ALA A 52 5.64 -16.00 -8.61
CA ALA A 52 5.54 -16.00 -7.15
C ALA A 52 4.92 -17.29 -6.61
N VAL A 53 3.88 -17.79 -7.27
CA VAL A 53 3.19 -19.02 -6.89
C VAL A 53 4.10 -20.23 -7.07
N MET A 54 4.78 -20.35 -8.20
CA MET A 54 5.67 -21.49 -8.50
C MET A 54 6.89 -21.50 -7.55
N LYS A 55 7.47 -20.34 -7.20
CA LYS A 55 8.57 -20.23 -6.24
C LYS A 55 8.21 -20.72 -4.85
N SER A 56 6.96 -20.56 -4.43
CA SER A 56 6.50 -21.11 -3.14
C SER A 56 6.28 -22.61 -3.17
N ALA A 57 6.07 -23.18 -4.36
CA ALA A 57 5.78 -24.59 -4.54
C ALA A 57 7.03 -25.45 -4.71
N ALA A 58 8.07 -24.93 -5.31
CA ALA A 58 9.29 -25.64 -5.66
C ALA A 58 10.53 -24.74 -5.53
N SER A 59 11.72 -25.33 -5.68
CA SER A 59 13.01 -24.63 -5.56
C SER A 59 14.03 -24.99 -6.64
N THR A 60 13.66 -25.85 -7.58
CA THR A 60 14.57 -26.30 -8.66
C THR A 60 13.95 -26.08 -10.04
N PRO A 61 14.77 -25.79 -11.07
CA PRO A 61 14.30 -25.61 -12.45
C PRO A 61 13.45 -26.77 -12.96
N ASP A 62 13.86 -28.02 -12.69
CA ASP A 62 13.11 -29.19 -13.11
C ASP A 62 11.73 -29.28 -12.46
N ALA A 63 11.64 -28.93 -11.18
CA ALA A 63 10.37 -28.90 -10.46
C ALA A 63 9.45 -27.78 -10.99
N TYR A 64 9.99 -26.60 -11.34
CA TYR A 64 9.22 -25.55 -11.99
C TYR A 64 8.70 -25.97 -13.35
N ALA A 65 9.54 -26.59 -14.17
CA ALA A 65 9.14 -27.14 -15.46
C ALA A 65 8.06 -28.24 -15.33
N ALA A 66 8.13 -29.05 -14.27
CA ALA A 66 7.12 -30.07 -13.98
C ALA A 66 5.78 -29.43 -13.59
N ILE A 67 5.77 -28.38 -12.76
CA ILE A 67 4.54 -27.64 -12.41
C ILE A 67 3.92 -27.02 -13.66
N ALA A 68 4.71 -26.34 -14.49
CA ALA A 68 4.24 -25.72 -15.72
C ALA A 68 3.60 -26.78 -16.66
N ARG A 69 4.28 -27.90 -16.90
CA ARG A 69 3.75 -29.00 -17.74
C ARG A 69 2.48 -29.62 -17.18
N LYS A 70 2.35 -29.73 -15.86
CA LYS A 70 1.21 -30.38 -15.21
C LYS A 70 -0.03 -29.48 -15.18
N HIS A 71 0.13 -28.22 -14.86
CA HIS A 71 -0.98 -27.33 -14.55
C HIS A 71 -1.25 -26.27 -15.62
N LEU A 72 -0.27 -25.99 -16.49
CA LEU A 72 -0.35 -24.95 -17.52
C LEU A 72 -0.18 -25.51 -18.95
N ALA A 73 -0.36 -26.82 -19.15
CA ALA A 73 -0.15 -27.49 -20.44
C ALA A 73 -1.03 -26.93 -21.58
N ASP A 74 -2.28 -26.57 -21.25
CA ASP A 74 -3.26 -26.06 -22.23
C ASP A 74 -3.35 -24.54 -22.22
N THR A 75 -2.22 -23.88 -22.02
CA THR A 75 -2.09 -22.42 -21.93
C THR A 75 -0.93 -21.92 -22.77
N HIS A 76 -0.81 -20.61 -22.92
CA HIS A 76 0.32 -19.98 -23.59
C HIS A 76 1.56 -19.82 -22.70
N PHE A 77 1.52 -20.31 -21.44
CA PHE A 77 2.65 -20.26 -20.53
C PHE A 77 3.66 -21.38 -20.78
N VAL A 78 4.93 -20.99 -20.75
CA VAL A 78 6.05 -21.94 -20.78
C VAL A 78 7.03 -21.63 -19.66
N PHE A 79 7.67 -22.67 -19.10
CA PHE A 79 8.81 -22.46 -18.21
C PHE A 79 9.96 -21.90 -19.03
N ASP A 80 10.51 -20.76 -18.60
CA ASP A 80 11.56 -20.06 -19.30
C ASP A 80 12.86 -20.08 -18.48
N HIS A 81 13.76 -21.00 -18.84
CA HIS A 81 15.05 -21.15 -18.15
C HIS A 81 15.95 -19.91 -18.31
N VAL A 82 15.85 -19.20 -19.44
CA VAL A 82 16.68 -18.00 -19.69
C VAL A 82 16.21 -16.86 -18.79
N ARG A 83 14.89 -16.63 -18.73
CA ARG A 83 14.32 -15.61 -17.81
C ARG A 83 14.58 -15.94 -16.35
N PHE A 84 14.49 -17.22 -15.97
CA PHE A 84 14.86 -17.64 -14.62
C PHE A 84 16.30 -17.23 -14.25
N MET A 85 17.26 -17.43 -15.17
CA MET A 85 18.66 -17.12 -14.92
C MET A 85 18.99 -15.62 -15.01
N THR A 86 18.21 -14.83 -15.75
CA THR A 86 18.52 -13.42 -16.02
C THR A 86 17.66 -12.42 -15.24
N CYS A 87 16.40 -12.69 -15.07
CA CYS A 87 15.44 -11.76 -14.44
C CYS A 87 14.68 -12.38 -13.26
N ASP A 88 15.01 -13.60 -12.85
CA ASP A 88 14.33 -14.32 -11.77
C ASP A 88 12.81 -14.54 -12.02
N GLU A 89 12.38 -14.53 -13.28
CA GLU A 89 11.04 -14.88 -13.73
C GLU A 89 11.01 -16.32 -14.24
N LEU A 90 10.01 -17.11 -13.83
CA LEU A 90 9.98 -18.55 -14.11
C LEU A 90 9.25 -18.91 -15.40
N ILE A 91 8.38 -18.04 -15.84
CA ILE A 91 7.50 -18.30 -16.99
C ILE A 91 7.52 -17.15 -17.97
N SER A 92 7.29 -17.46 -19.22
CA SER A 92 6.99 -16.52 -20.28
C SER A 92 5.72 -16.93 -21.02
N LEU A 93 5.21 -16.02 -21.85
CA LEU A 93 4.07 -16.24 -22.72
C LEU A 93 4.54 -16.36 -24.16
N ASN A 94 4.11 -17.38 -24.88
CA ASN A 94 4.40 -17.54 -26.30
C ASN A 94 3.52 -16.64 -27.18
N TRP A 95 2.34 -16.26 -26.70
CA TRP A 95 1.34 -15.40 -27.36
C TRP A 95 0.68 -14.50 -26.35
N ASP A 96 -0.12 -13.53 -26.81
CA ASP A 96 -0.92 -12.69 -25.93
C ASP A 96 -1.88 -13.56 -25.10
N PRO A 97 -1.97 -13.33 -23.78
CA PRO A 97 -2.78 -14.15 -22.90
C PRO A 97 -4.28 -13.95 -23.16
N ASP A 98 -5.03 -15.02 -23.11
CA ASP A 98 -6.48 -15.02 -23.15
C ASP A 98 -7.11 -15.30 -21.76
N MET A 99 -8.43 -15.27 -21.67
CA MET A 99 -9.13 -15.51 -20.40
C MET A 99 -8.99 -16.96 -19.89
N ASN A 100 -8.67 -17.94 -20.74
CA ASN A 100 -8.34 -19.29 -20.30
C ASN A 100 -6.99 -19.31 -19.57
N ASP A 101 -5.99 -18.57 -20.08
CA ASP A 101 -4.71 -18.39 -19.43
C ASP A 101 -4.88 -17.76 -18.03
N VAL A 102 -5.71 -16.71 -17.95
CA VAL A 102 -6.02 -16.05 -16.68
C VAL A 102 -6.65 -17.02 -15.69
N GLU A 103 -7.66 -17.77 -16.12
CA GLU A 103 -8.36 -18.72 -15.25
C GLU A 103 -7.44 -19.85 -14.77
N LYS A 104 -6.67 -20.45 -15.66
CA LYS A 104 -5.71 -21.52 -15.33
C LYS A 104 -4.65 -21.01 -14.37
N MET A 105 -4.09 -19.82 -14.61
CA MET A 105 -3.10 -19.22 -13.75
C MET A 105 -3.67 -18.90 -12.36
N LEU A 106 -4.85 -18.34 -12.27
CA LEU A 106 -5.49 -18.03 -10.98
C LEU A 106 -5.92 -19.29 -10.20
N ARG A 107 -6.12 -20.44 -10.87
CA ARG A 107 -6.40 -21.74 -10.23
C ARG A 107 -5.13 -22.45 -9.72
N LEU A 108 -3.96 -22.06 -10.19
CA LEU A 108 -2.69 -22.70 -9.81
C LEU A 108 -2.45 -22.77 -8.29
N PRO A 109 -2.71 -21.70 -7.50
CA PRO A 109 -2.56 -21.78 -6.04
C PRO A 109 -3.44 -22.86 -5.39
N GLN A 110 -4.66 -23.06 -5.89
CA GLN A 110 -5.57 -24.08 -5.35
C GLN A 110 -5.06 -25.49 -5.63
N ALA A 111 -4.56 -25.74 -6.85
CA ALA A 111 -3.95 -27.02 -7.20
C ALA A 111 -2.73 -27.33 -6.30
N ILE A 112 -1.87 -26.33 -6.07
CA ILE A 112 -0.70 -26.47 -5.19
C ILE A 112 -1.11 -26.70 -3.72
N ALA A 113 -2.12 -25.98 -3.22
CA ALA A 113 -2.62 -26.15 -1.86
C ALA A 113 -3.15 -27.57 -1.62
N GLN A 114 -3.89 -28.10 -2.59
CA GLN A 114 -4.40 -29.49 -2.55
C GLN A 114 -3.28 -30.53 -2.62
N GLU A 115 -2.27 -30.33 -3.48
CA GLU A 115 -1.12 -31.24 -3.56
C GLU A 115 -0.29 -31.26 -2.29
N LYS A 116 -0.08 -30.10 -1.67
CA LYS A 116 0.70 -29.96 -0.44
C LYS A 116 -0.10 -30.24 0.82
N GLN A 117 -1.42 -30.42 0.72
CA GLN A 117 -2.33 -30.62 1.84
C GLN A 117 -2.21 -29.54 2.92
N MET A 118 -2.05 -28.27 2.49
CA MET A 118 -1.91 -27.13 3.43
C MET A 118 -2.59 -25.89 2.88
N PRO A 119 -3.02 -24.96 3.78
CA PRO A 119 -3.53 -23.65 3.38
C PRO A 119 -2.50 -22.85 2.59
N TYR A 120 -2.96 -21.99 1.68
CA TYR A 120 -2.09 -21.15 0.88
C TYR A 120 -2.51 -19.68 0.97
N TYR A 121 -1.59 -18.82 1.39
CA TYR A 121 -1.79 -17.37 1.48
C TYR A 121 -1.15 -16.68 0.28
N ILE A 122 -1.94 -15.92 -0.48
CA ILE A 122 -1.48 -15.08 -1.59
C ILE A 122 -1.57 -13.63 -1.13
N ILE A 123 -0.41 -12.98 -1.01
CA ILE A 123 -0.29 -11.61 -0.54
C ILE A 123 0.03 -10.71 -1.72
N PHE A 124 -0.95 -9.95 -2.19
CA PHE A 124 -0.74 -8.91 -3.20
C PHE A 124 -0.25 -7.63 -2.55
N LYS A 125 0.86 -7.09 -3.06
CA LYS A 125 1.33 -5.73 -2.77
C LYS A 125 0.95 -4.82 -3.92
N GLU A 126 0.48 -3.61 -3.62
CA GLU A 126 0.03 -2.62 -4.60
C GLU A 126 -1.02 -3.17 -5.57
N PHE A 127 -2.03 -3.85 -5.00
CA PHE A 127 -3.09 -4.54 -5.75
C PHE A 127 -3.81 -3.64 -6.76
N GLN A 128 -3.98 -2.35 -6.44
CA GLN A 128 -4.59 -1.35 -7.33
C GLN A 128 -3.85 -1.20 -8.67
N ASN A 129 -2.59 -1.61 -8.77
CA ASN A 129 -1.85 -1.51 -10.03
C ASN A 129 -2.38 -2.43 -11.12
N LEU A 130 -3.15 -3.47 -10.77
CA LEU A 130 -3.84 -4.29 -11.76
C LEU A 130 -4.83 -3.46 -12.60
N MET A 131 -5.38 -2.37 -12.07
CA MET A 131 -6.24 -1.45 -12.82
C MET A 131 -5.55 -0.73 -13.99
N LYS A 132 -4.23 -0.87 -14.13
CA LYS A 132 -3.48 -0.33 -15.29
C LYS A 132 -3.55 -1.24 -16.52
N ALA A 133 -3.83 -2.52 -16.34
CA ALA A 133 -4.12 -3.45 -17.44
C ALA A 133 -5.50 -3.14 -18.03
N GLU A 134 -5.64 -3.23 -19.34
CA GLU A 134 -6.92 -2.95 -20.03
C GLU A 134 -8.01 -3.93 -19.60
N GLU A 135 -7.65 -5.18 -19.37
CA GLU A 135 -8.54 -6.30 -19.05
C GLU A 135 -8.84 -6.41 -17.53
N TYR A 136 -8.44 -5.45 -16.71
CA TYR A 136 -8.56 -5.55 -15.25
C TYR A 136 -9.97 -5.87 -14.76
N ASP A 137 -10.99 -5.35 -15.43
CA ASP A 137 -12.39 -5.55 -15.08
C ASP A 137 -12.79 -7.04 -15.20
N ASP A 138 -12.39 -7.69 -16.27
CA ASP A 138 -12.66 -9.11 -16.51
C ASP A 138 -11.85 -10.00 -15.54
N VAL A 139 -10.61 -9.62 -15.24
CA VAL A 139 -9.78 -10.31 -14.25
C VAL A 139 -10.42 -10.21 -12.86
N PHE A 140 -10.86 -9.03 -12.42
CA PHE A 140 -11.53 -8.87 -11.13
C PHE A 140 -12.84 -9.66 -11.05
N LYS A 141 -13.67 -9.64 -12.08
CA LYS A 141 -14.90 -10.44 -12.16
C LYS A 141 -14.61 -11.95 -12.11
N LEU A 142 -13.56 -12.39 -12.79
CA LEU A 142 -13.13 -13.79 -12.75
C LEU A 142 -12.66 -14.17 -11.33
N MET A 143 -11.80 -13.39 -10.72
CA MET A 143 -11.36 -13.62 -9.34
C MET A 143 -12.55 -13.65 -8.37
N GLU A 144 -13.50 -12.73 -8.52
CA GLU A 144 -14.72 -12.66 -7.71
C GLU A 144 -15.57 -13.93 -7.87
N ARG A 145 -15.76 -14.40 -9.11
CA ARG A 145 -16.45 -15.67 -9.41
C ARG A 145 -15.75 -16.84 -8.73
N MET A 146 -14.44 -16.96 -8.89
CA MET A 146 -13.65 -18.05 -8.28
C MET A 146 -13.72 -18.03 -6.76
N MET A 147 -13.71 -16.85 -6.12
CA MET A 147 -13.87 -16.74 -4.67
C MET A 147 -15.28 -17.11 -4.20
N ARG A 148 -16.32 -16.84 -5.00
CA ARG A 148 -17.71 -17.18 -4.71
C ARG A 148 -17.97 -18.67 -4.84
N ASP A 149 -17.45 -19.27 -5.92
CA ASP A 149 -17.68 -20.67 -6.28
C ASP A 149 -16.81 -21.62 -5.46
N ARG A 150 -15.97 -21.09 -4.62
CA ARG A 150 -15.10 -21.87 -3.74
C ARG A 150 -15.93 -22.72 -2.79
N ASP A 151 -15.65 -24.02 -2.78
CA ASP A 151 -16.24 -24.93 -1.79
C ASP A 151 -15.72 -24.61 -0.39
N ARG A 152 -16.63 -24.27 0.53
CA ARG A 152 -16.30 -23.97 1.93
C ARG A 152 -15.88 -25.21 2.72
N SER A 153 -16.08 -26.41 2.18
CA SER A 153 -15.66 -27.68 2.75
C SER A 153 -14.21 -28.04 2.41
N GLU A 154 -13.51 -27.25 1.58
CA GLU A 154 -12.11 -27.53 1.22
C GLU A 154 -11.19 -27.48 2.44
N SER A 155 -10.46 -28.57 2.64
CA SER A 155 -9.49 -28.72 3.74
C SER A 155 -8.26 -27.81 3.59
N CYS A 156 -7.94 -27.39 2.35
CA CYS A 156 -6.75 -26.62 2.02
C CYS A 156 -7.14 -25.28 1.33
N PRO A 157 -7.56 -24.28 2.06
CA PRO A 157 -8.04 -23.03 1.50
C PRO A 157 -6.93 -22.15 0.92
N VAL A 158 -7.20 -21.49 -0.21
CA VAL A 158 -6.41 -20.36 -0.70
C VAL A 158 -6.99 -19.07 -0.15
N VAL A 159 -6.20 -18.26 0.51
CA VAL A 159 -6.60 -16.98 1.11
C VAL A 159 -5.87 -15.85 0.42
N TYR A 160 -6.63 -14.89 -0.10
CA TYR A 160 -6.08 -13.69 -0.74
C TYR A 160 -6.05 -12.53 0.25
N VAL A 161 -4.89 -11.87 0.36
CA VAL A 161 -4.69 -10.62 1.08
C VAL A 161 -4.27 -9.55 0.07
N MET A 162 -5.13 -8.58 -0.16
CA MET A 162 -4.96 -7.51 -1.15
C MET A 162 -4.51 -6.24 -0.44
N SER A 163 -3.21 -5.91 -0.54
CA SER A 163 -2.65 -4.72 0.08
C SER A 163 -2.37 -3.64 -0.95
N GLY A 164 -2.65 -2.38 -0.59
CA GLY A 164 -2.38 -1.21 -1.44
C GLY A 164 -2.03 0.04 -0.65
N ALA A 165 -1.21 0.90 -1.24
CA ALA A 165 -0.82 2.18 -0.66
C ALA A 165 -1.53 3.38 -1.30
N MET A 166 -2.15 3.21 -2.47
CA MET A 166 -3.01 4.20 -3.09
C MET A 166 -4.43 4.03 -2.55
N VAL A 167 -4.75 4.75 -1.48
CA VAL A 167 -5.97 4.58 -0.68
C VAL A 167 -7.23 4.79 -1.52
N ASN A 168 -7.27 5.85 -2.32
CA ASN A 168 -8.44 6.15 -3.14
C ASN A 168 -8.63 5.15 -4.29
N ALA A 169 -7.54 4.67 -4.87
CA ALA A 169 -7.60 3.62 -5.89
C ALA A 169 -8.13 2.31 -5.31
N MET A 170 -7.73 1.94 -4.09
CA MET A 170 -8.26 0.77 -3.39
C MET A 170 -9.73 0.96 -3.00
N LYS A 171 -10.12 2.15 -2.51
CA LYS A 171 -11.54 2.49 -2.27
C LYS A 171 -12.37 2.39 -3.54
N LEU A 172 -11.84 2.84 -4.69
CA LEU A 172 -12.51 2.69 -5.98
C LEU A 172 -12.81 1.21 -6.30
N ILE A 173 -11.87 0.30 -6.04
CA ILE A 173 -12.06 -1.14 -6.25
C ILE A 173 -13.12 -1.72 -5.32
N PHE A 174 -12.96 -1.54 -4.01
CA PHE A 174 -13.74 -2.28 -3.00
C PHE A 174 -15.02 -1.58 -2.57
N GLU A 175 -15.05 -0.24 -2.54
CA GLU A 175 -16.17 0.52 -2.02
C GLU A 175 -17.05 1.11 -3.14
N GLU A 176 -16.45 1.76 -4.17
CA GLU A 176 -17.19 2.46 -5.21
C GLU A 176 -17.65 1.49 -6.32
N LYS A 177 -16.74 0.73 -6.94
CA LYS A 177 -17.06 -0.30 -7.95
C LYS A 177 -17.57 -1.59 -7.33
N ARG A 178 -17.32 -1.79 -6.05
CA ARG A 178 -17.76 -2.92 -5.26
C ARG A 178 -17.38 -4.29 -5.81
N TYR A 179 -16.20 -4.40 -6.41
CA TYR A 179 -15.62 -5.70 -6.68
C TYR A 179 -15.44 -6.47 -5.38
N PHE A 180 -15.59 -7.79 -5.44
CA PHE A 180 -15.48 -8.68 -4.28
C PHE A 180 -16.49 -8.40 -3.15
N TYR A 181 -17.65 -7.83 -3.50
CA TYR A 181 -18.66 -7.46 -2.52
C TYR A 181 -19.10 -8.65 -1.65
N ARG A 182 -19.05 -8.47 -0.33
CA ARG A 182 -19.31 -9.50 0.70
C ARG A 182 -18.36 -10.70 0.67
N GLN A 183 -17.30 -10.68 -0.12
CA GLN A 183 -16.31 -11.76 -0.19
C GLN A 183 -15.00 -11.37 0.50
N VAL A 184 -14.70 -10.09 0.55
CA VAL A 184 -13.48 -9.53 1.13
C VAL A 184 -13.83 -8.63 2.32
N ASN A 185 -13.21 -8.93 3.46
CA ASN A 185 -13.28 -8.09 4.64
C ASN A 185 -12.15 -7.06 4.61
N HIS A 186 -12.47 -5.81 4.84
CA HIS A 186 -11.47 -4.76 5.02
C HIS A 186 -10.90 -4.81 6.45
N VAL A 187 -9.58 -4.74 6.56
CA VAL A 187 -8.84 -4.61 7.81
C VAL A 187 -8.26 -3.21 7.87
N ALA A 188 -8.88 -2.36 8.67
CA ALA A 188 -8.33 -1.04 8.96
C ALA A 188 -7.17 -1.16 9.96
N LEU A 189 -6.08 -0.45 9.70
CA LEU A 189 -4.99 -0.35 10.67
C LEU A 189 -5.40 0.67 11.73
N MET A 190 -5.49 0.21 12.97
CA MET A 190 -5.68 1.12 14.10
C MET A 190 -4.40 1.94 14.29
N PRO A 191 -4.51 3.26 14.52
CA PRO A 191 -3.36 4.08 14.90
C PRO A 191 -2.68 3.50 16.13
N VAL A 192 -1.34 3.52 16.13
CA VAL A 192 -0.58 3.14 17.33
C VAL A 192 -0.81 4.18 18.41
N ASP A 193 -1.04 3.74 19.64
CA ASP A 193 -1.23 4.64 20.78
C ASP A 193 -0.01 5.57 20.93
N GLU A 194 -0.26 6.86 21.04
CA GLU A 194 0.76 7.89 21.19
C GLU A 194 1.72 7.59 22.34
N LYS A 195 1.19 7.14 23.49
CA LYS A 195 2.01 6.78 24.66
C LYS A 195 3.00 5.67 24.34
N LEU A 196 2.58 4.68 23.55
CA LEU A 196 3.45 3.57 23.14
C LEU A 196 4.56 4.07 22.21
N ILE A 197 4.26 4.99 21.29
CA ILE A 197 5.25 5.59 20.39
C ILE A 197 6.27 6.40 21.18
N ILE A 198 5.81 7.26 22.10
CA ILE A 198 6.67 8.06 22.95
C ILE A 198 7.59 7.17 23.80
N GLU A 199 7.01 6.13 24.43
CA GLU A 199 7.80 5.16 25.22
C GLU A 199 8.81 4.41 24.37
N HIS A 200 8.44 4.02 23.16
CA HIS A 200 9.33 3.34 22.22
C HIS A 200 10.55 4.22 21.89
N VAL A 201 10.34 5.50 21.57
CA VAL A 201 11.44 6.43 21.27
C VAL A 201 12.32 6.65 22.49
N VAL A 202 11.73 7.03 23.64
CA VAL A 202 12.48 7.35 24.88
C VAL A 202 13.27 6.13 25.38
N LYS A 203 12.63 4.95 25.45
CA LYS A 203 13.31 3.71 25.88
C LYS A 203 14.34 3.24 24.86
N GLY A 204 14.06 3.41 23.55
CA GLY A 204 15.00 3.06 22.48
C GLY A 204 16.30 3.86 22.57
N PHE A 205 16.22 5.15 22.82
CA PHE A 205 17.41 6.00 23.04
C PHE A 205 18.18 5.62 24.29
N LEU A 206 17.49 5.38 25.41
CA LEU A 206 18.13 5.04 26.66
C LEU A 206 18.81 3.66 26.61
N ASN A 207 18.05 2.63 26.19
CA ASN A 207 18.49 1.25 26.28
C ASN A 207 19.41 0.82 25.13
N GLY A 208 19.17 1.36 23.92
CA GLY A 208 19.93 0.98 22.73
C GLY A 208 21.19 1.81 22.53
N MET A 209 21.17 3.09 22.90
CA MET A 209 22.20 4.07 22.55
C MET A 209 22.84 4.76 23.76
N GLY A 210 22.30 4.55 24.98
CA GLY A 210 22.75 5.23 26.19
C GLY A 210 22.54 6.76 26.16
N LYS A 211 21.58 7.22 25.34
CA LYS A 211 21.26 8.64 25.13
C LYS A 211 19.89 8.97 25.71
N SER A 212 19.62 10.26 25.91
CA SER A 212 18.34 10.74 26.38
C SER A 212 17.56 11.46 25.29
N PHE A 213 16.30 11.08 25.11
CA PHE A 213 15.32 11.79 24.30
C PHE A 213 14.21 12.30 25.21
N ASP A 214 14.00 13.62 25.23
CA ASP A 214 12.97 14.22 26.08
C ASP A 214 11.56 13.77 25.65
N ARG A 215 10.70 13.51 26.65
CA ARG A 215 9.34 13.02 26.41
C ARG A 215 8.47 14.04 25.67
N ASN A 216 8.62 15.34 25.93
CA ASN A 216 7.86 16.39 25.26
C ASN A 216 8.29 16.53 23.80
N LEU A 217 9.59 16.36 23.51
CA LEU A 217 10.07 16.34 22.14
C LEU A 217 9.53 15.13 21.35
N ALA A 218 9.44 13.96 22.00
CA ALA A 218 8.82 12.77 21.39
C ALA A 218 7.31 12.97 21.15
N MET A 219 6.62 13.64 22.05
CA MET A 219 5.21 14.03 21.89
C MET A 219 5.03 14.99 20.72
N GLY A 220 5.85 16.06 20.63
CA GLY A 220 5.82 16.97 19.48
C GLY A 220 6.06 16.27 18.14
N ALA A 221 6.94 15.27 18.09
CA ALA A 221 7.13 14.46 16.90
C ALA A 221 5.88 13.60 16.55
N CYS A 222 5.19 13.07 17.57
CA CYS A 222 3.92 12.34 17.36
C CYS A 222 2.82 13.27 16.81
N GLU A 223 2.66 14.45 17.38
CA GLU A 223 1.70 15.44 16.91
C GLU A 223 1.99 15.86 15.47
N LEU A 224 3.25 16.19 15.16
CA LEU A 224 3.69 16.62 13.84
C LEU A 224 3.36 15.58 12.75
N PHE A 225 3.58 14.30 13.03
CA PHE A 225 3.39 13.22 12.08
C PHE A 225 2.09 12.42 12.29
N LYS A 226 1.15 12.94 13.11
CA LYS A 226 -0.13 12.27 13.40
C LYS A 226 0.08 10.84 13.88
N CYS A 227 1.06 10.64 14.76
CA CYS A 227 1.46 9.32 15.29
C CYS A 227 1.87 8.30 14.21
N ASN A 228 2.33 8.73 13.04
CA ASN A 228 2.91 7.83 12.07
C ASN A 228 4.29 7.37 12.54
N LEU A 229 4.35 6.13 13.04
CA LEU A 229 5.56 5.55 13.64
C LEU A 229 6.78 5.56 12.72
N TRP A 230 6.57 5.42 11.40
CA TRP A 230 7.68 5.43 10.45
C TRP A 230 8.37 6.81 10.40
N TYR A 231 7.58 7.89 10.35
CA TYR A 231 8.13 9.25 10.35
C TYR A 231 8.76 9.62 11.68
N VAL A 232 8.12 9.23 12.80
CA VAL A 232 8.67 9.45 14.15
C VAL A 232 10.01 8.73 14.29
N ASN A 233 10.12 7.47 13.90
CA ASN A 233 11.37 6.70 13.94
C ASN A 233 12.43 7.29 13.02
N HIS A 234 12.06 7.78 11.83
CA HIS A 234 13.00 8.40 10.91
C HIS A 234 13.59 9.68 11.51
N LEU A 235 12.72 10.57 12.06
CA LEU A 235 13.17 11.77 12.79
C LEU A 235 14.09 11.39 13.94
N ALA A 236 13.69 10.44 14.77
CA ALA A 236 14.46 9.95 15.89
C ALA A 236 15.84 9.42 15.47
N SER A 237 15.92 8.68 14.36
CA SER A 237 17.20 8.17 13.82
C SER A 237 18.14 9.28 13.40
N ILE A 238 17.62 10.37 12.81
CA ILE A 238 18.46 11.53 12.46
C ILE A 238 18.90 12.25 13.74
N CYS A 239 18.02 12.43 14.72
CA CYS A 239 18.36 12.99 16.02
C CYS A 239 19.44 12.19 16.74
N ASP A 240 19.40 10.86 16.63
CA ASP A 240 20.44 9.99 17.18
C ASP A 240 21.81 10.27 16.53
N ALA A 241 21.84 10.37 15.21
CA ALA A 241 23.09 10.68 14.50
C ALA A 241 23.66 12.07 14.86
N LEU A 242 22.81 13.05 15.17
CA LEU A 242 23.23 14.40 15.55
C LEU A 242 23.62 14.50 17.03
N SER A 243 23.05 13.68 17.92
CA SER A 243 23.23 13.81 19.37
C SER A 243 24.43 13.01 19.89
N LYS A 244 25.12 13.56 20.91
CA LYS A 244 26.20 12.87 21.63
C LYS A 244 25.78 12.28 22.98
N GLY A 245 24.64 12.69 23.52
CA GLY A 245 24.16 12.22 24.82
C GLY A 245 22.68 12.53 25.05
N PHE A 246 22.20 13.66 24.60
CA PHE A 246 20.79 14.04 24.70
C PHE A 246 20.35 14.81 23.47
N VAL A 247 19.07 14.70 23.13
CA VAL A 247 18.46 15.39 21.98
C VAL A 247 17.92 16.75 22.47
N THR A 248 18.24 17.79 21.72
CA THR A 248 17.75 19.17 21.95
C THR A 248 16.68 19.54 20.92
N GLU A 249 15.89 20.58 21.17
CA GLU A 249 14.94 21.16 20.23
C GLU A 249 15.63 21.59 18.91
N MET A 250 16.83 22.15 18.99
CA MET A 250 17.61 22.56 17.83
C MET A 250 17.95 21.32 16.95
N MET A 251 18.38 20.22 17.57
CA MET A 251 18.65 18.98 16.83
C MET A 251 17.38 18.41 16.18
N MET A 252 16.22 18.51 16.83
CA MET A 252 14.96 18.12 16.21
C MET A 252 14.61 18.99 14.99
N THR A 253 14.83 20.30 15.10
CA THR A 253 14.62 21.24 13.98
C THR A 253 15.54 20.92 12.81
N ASP A 254 16.82 20.66 13.08
CA ASP A 254 17.81 20.27 12.07
C ASP A 254 17.45 18.91 11.44
N ALA A 255 17.01 17.94 12.24
CA ALA A 255 16.57 16.65 11.76
C ALA A 255 15.32 16.77 10.86
N LEU A 256 14.34 17.58 11.26
CA LEU A 256 13.15 17.83 10.45
C LEU A 256 13.52 18.53 9.14
N SER A 257 14.39 19.52 9.18
CA SER A 257 14.90 20.21 7.99
C SER A 257 15.61 19.24 7.03
N SER A 258 16.39 18.31 7.56
CA SER A 258 17.04 17.25 6.78
C SER A 258 16.03 16.31 6.13
N MET A 259 14.99 15.89 6.87
CA MET A 259 13.91 15.08 6.33
C MET A 259 13.18 15.79 5.19
N ILE A 260 12.86 17.08 5.38
CA ILE A 260 12.18 17.90 4.37
C ILE A 260 13.05 17.97 3.11
N SER A 261 14.33 18.30 3.23
CA SER A 261 15.25 18.44 2.10
C SER A 261 15.32 17.17 1.23
N VAL A 262 15.27 15.98 1.85
CA VAL A 262 15.25 14.70 1.12
C VAL A 262 13.95 14.50 0.34
N HIS A 263 12.81 14.95 0.89
CA HIS A 263 11.50 14.72 0.31
C HIS A 263 10.99 15.87 -0.57
N GLU A 264 11.58 17.05 -0.45
CA GLU A 264 11.14 18.29 -1.12
C GLU A 264 11.04 18.17 -2.63
N PRO A 265 11.98 17.52 -3.37
CA PRO A 265 11.81 17.35 -4.83
C PRO A 265 10.53 16.62 -5.21
N ARG A 266 10.11 15.63 -4.41
CA ARG A 266 8.84 14.93 -4.60
C ARG A 266 7.65 15.85 -4.29
N PHE A 267 7.73 16.64 -3.24
CA PHE A 267 6.66 17.56 -2.85
C PHE A 267 6.46 18.67 -3.87
N VAL A 268 7.55 19.24 -4.38
CA VAL A 268 7.52 20.21 -5.48
C VAL A 268 6.90 19.59 -6.74
N SER A 269 7.24 18.34 -7.07
CA SER A 269 6.62 17.65 -8.20
C SER A 269 5.11 17.49 -8.02
N ILE A 270 4.65 17.11 -6.81
CA ILE A 270 3.21 17.00 -6.51
C ILE A 270 2.53 18.35 -6.74
N VAL A 271 3.06 19.43 -6.18
CA VAL A 271 2.46 20.76 -6.28
C VAL A 271 2.45 21.27 -7.73
N ASN A 272 3.53 21.06 -8.48
CA ASN A 272 3.61 21.45 -9.90
C ASN A 272 2.61 20.70 -10.79
N ASP A 273 2.22 19.51 -10.39
CA ASP A 273 1.18 18.71 -11.05
C ASP A 273 -0.26 19.20 -10.75
N LEU A 274 -0.43 20.09 -9.76
CA LEU A 274 -1.73 20.62 -9.38
C LEU A 274 -2.09 21.87 -10.19
N THR A 275 -3.36 21.96 -10.60
CA THR A 275 -3.90 23.19 -11.16
C THR A 275 -4.19 24.22 -10.07
N ASP A 276 -4.34 25.51 -10.43
CA ASP A 276 -4.66 26.59 -9.48
C ASP A 276 -5.89 26.28 -8.62
N HIS A 277 -6.94 25.71 -9.21
CA HIS A 277 -8.13 25.32 -8.45
C HIS A 277 -7.87 24.13 -7.50
N GLN A 278 -6.97 23.19 -7.85
CA GLN A 278 -6.57 22.10 -6.97
C GLN A 278 -5.72 22.64 -5.81
N LEU A 279 -4.82 23.56 -6.06
CA LEU A 279 -4.07 24.28 -5.02
C LEU A 279 -4.97 25.08 -4.11
N SER A 280 -5.95 25.79 -4.66
CA SER A 280 -6.93 26.55 -3.87
C SER A 280 -7.76 25.65 -2.96
N LEU A 281 -8.19 24.48 -3.43
CA LEU A 281 -8.91 23.52 -2.60
C LEU A 281 -8.00 22.89 -1.55
N LEU A 282 -6.76 22.56 -1.90
CA LEU A 282 -5.76 22.06 -0.94
C LEU A 282 -5.52 23.09 0.17
N ARG A 283 -5.43 24.38 -0.18
CA ARG A 283 -5.34 25.48 0.80
C ARG A 283 -6.55 25.51 1.73
N ALA A 284 -7.76 25.35 1.19
CA ALA A 284 -8.98 25.31 1.99
C ALA A 284 -8.97 24.11 2.97
N VAL A 285 -8.44 22.94 2.54
CA VAL A 285 -8.26 21.76 3.42
C VAL A 285 -7.33 22.09 4.58
N LEU A 286 -6.19 22.74 4.32
CA LEU A 286 -5.22 23.13 5.35
C LEU A 286 -5.79 24.18 6.33
N ASP A 287 -6.67 25.06 5.85
CA ASP A 287 -7.40 26.02 6.69
C ASP A 287 -8.57 25.36 7.48
N GLY A 288 -8.71 24.03 7.44
CA GLY A 288 -9.72 23.28 8.19
C GLY A 288 -11.12 23.32 7.60
N VAL A 289 -11.28 23.69 6.33
CA VAL A 289 -12.58 23.72 5.66
C VAL A 289 -13.04 22.29 5.38
N VAL A 290 -14.29 21.97 5.80
CA VAL A 290 -14.93 20.68 5.54
C VAL A 290 -15.99 20.79 4.43
N LYS A 291 -16.77 21.90 4.42
CA LYS A 291 -17.87 22.11 3.47
C LYS A 291 -17.45 23.05 2.32
N PHE A 292 -16.84 22.48 1.29
CA PHE A 292 -16.28 23.25 0.16
C PHE A 292 -17.32 23.86 -0.77
N SER A 293 -18.58 23.40 -0.74
CA SER A 293 -19.66 23.89 -1.64
C SER A 293 -20.40 25.11 -1.08
N ALA A 294 -20.04 25.61 0.09
CA ALA A 294 -20.63 26.85 0.64
C ALA A 294 -20.18 28.06 -0.19
N SER A 295 -21.10 29.00 -0.46
CA SER A 295 -20.86 30.16 -1.31
C SER A 295 -19.67 31.00 -0.84
N GLU A 296 -19.54 31.21 0.47
CA GLU A 296 -18.43 31.95 1.11
C GLU A 296 -17.07 31.26 0.86
N VAL A 297 -17.04 29.92 0.90
CA VAL A 297 -15.83 29.11 0.66
C VAL A 297 -15.45 29.17 -0.82
N ILE A 298 -16.44 29.03 -1.72
CA ILE A 298 -16.21 29.12 -3.17
C ILE A 298 -15.61 30.48 -3.54
N GLU A 299 -16.14 31.56 -2.96
CA GLU A 299 -15.65 32.92 -3.20
C GLU A 299 -14.26 33.11 -2.58
N LYS A 300 -14.08 32.79 -1.29
CA LYS A 300 -12.81 32.95 -0.55
C LYS A 300 -11.64 32.25 -1.26
N TYR A 301 -11.84 31.02 -1.71
CA TYR A 301 -10.80 30.19 -2.33
C TYR A 301 -10.86 30.19 -3.87
N ARG A 302 -11.71 31.01 -4.48
CA ARG A 302 -11.85 31.12 -5.96
C ARG A 302 -12.10 29.78 -6.65
N LEU A 303 -13.01 28.98 -6.07
CA LEU A 303 -13.30 27.63 -6.57
C LEU A 303 -14.32 27.59 -7.71
N ASN A 304 -14.77 28.74 -8.19
CA ASN A 304 -15.72 28.99 -9.27
C ASN A 304 -17.16 28.53 -9.00
N SER A 305 -17.40 27.25 -8.75
CA SER A 305 -18.73 26.69 -8.56
C SER A 305 -18.72 25.37 -7.80
N SER A 306 -19.87 24.96 -7.27
CA SER A 306 -20.03 23.65 -6.61
C SER A 306 -19.71 22.47 -7.53
N ALA A 307 -20.04 22.58 -8.83
CA ALA A 307 -19.69 21.56 -9.80
C ALA A 307 -18.17 21.47 -10.03
N ASN A 308 -17.47 22.60 -10.04
CA ASN A 308 -16.02 22.61 -10.11
C ASN A 308 -15.37 22.05 -8.85
N VAL A 309 -15.91 22.37 -7.65
CA VAL A 309 -15.45 21.81 -6.37
C VAL A 309 -15.47 20.28 -6.41
N ARG A 310 -16.56 19.66 -6.88
CA ARG A 310 -16.65 18.21 -7.01
C ARG A 310 -15.54 17.65 -7.92
N ARG A 311 -15.36 18.25 -9.10
CA ARG A 311 -14.33 17.82 -10.06
C ARG A 311 -12.92 17.96 -9.50
N VAL A 312 -12.66 19.04 -8.76
CA VAL A 312 -11.35 19.30 -8.11
C VAL A 312 -11.11 18.30 -6.97
N LYS A 313 -12.12 18.00 -6.13
CA LYS A 313 -12.05 16.94 -5.10
C LYS A 313 -11.66 15.60 -5.74
N ASP A 314 -12.36 15.19 -6.81
CA ASP A 314 -12.11 13.92 -7.50
C ASP A 314 -10.70 13.87 -8.11
N ALA A 315 -10.22 15.00 -8.63
CA ALA A 315 -8.87 15.10 -9.18
C ALA A 315 -7.79 14.98 -8.09
N LEU A 316 -7.95 15.60 -6.92
CA LEU A 316 -7.03 15.47 -5.79
C LEU A 316 -7.05 14.06 -5.19
N LYS A 317 -8.23 13.42 -5.12
CA LYS A 317 -8.36 11.99 -4.76
C LYS A 317 -7.59 11.11 -5.76
N LYS A 318 -7.81 11.30 -7.05
CA LYS A 318 -7.12 10.51 -8.10
C LYS A 318 -5.61 10.66 -8.06
N LYS A 319 -5.11 11.82 -7.62
CA LYS A 319 -3.68 12.08 -7.43
C LYS A 319 -3.15 11.57 -6.08
N GLU A 320 -3.99 10.96 -5.24
CA GLU A 320 -3.63 10.49 -3.89
C GLU A 320 -3.02 11.58 -3.00
N VAL A 321 -3.46 12.82 -3.17
CA VAL A 321 -3.05 13.95 -2.31
C VAL A 321 -3.92 13.99 -1.05
N ILE A 322 -5.25 13.87 -1.24
CA ILE A 322 -6.23 13.83 -0.16
C ILE A 322 -7.11 12.57 -0.26
N THR A 323 -7.69 12.20 0.87
CA THR A 323 -8.80 11.24 0.93
C THR A 323 -9.92 11.83 1.78
N PHE A 324 -11.02 11.12 1.91
CA PHE A 324 -12.13 11.48 2.80
C PHE A 324 -12.37 10.34 3.77
N ASN A 325 -12.56 10.72 5.06
CA ASN A 325 -12.93 9.77 6.09
C ASN A 325 -14.44 9.42 6.03
N GLU A 326 -14.92 8.58 6.94
CA GLU A 326 -16.33 8.16 7.02
C GLU A 326 -17.32 9.32 7.25
N LYS A 327 -16.84 10.45 7.76
CA LYS A 327 -17.62 11.66 7.98
C LYS A 327 -17.58 12.65 6.81
N ASP A 328 -17.02 12.24 5.66
CA ASP A 328 -16.75 13.09 4.49
C ASP A 328 -15.83 14.31 4.81
N GLU A 329 -14.95 14.17 5.80
CA GLU A 329 -13.93 15.16 6.12
C GLU A 329 -12.65 14.87 5.34
N PRO A 330 -12.01 15.91 4.75
CA PRO A 330 -10.79 15.73 3.98
C PRO A 330 -9.59 15.40 4.90
N VAL A 331 -8.75 14.49 4.45
CA VAL A 331 -7.50 14.10 5.11
C VAL A 331 -6.37 14.12 4.10
N ILE A 332 -5.28 14.82 4.39
CA ILE A 332 -4.05 14.77 3.59
C ILE A 332 -3.34 13.47 3.93
N LEU A 333 -2.97 12.70 2.89
CA LEU A 333 -2.48 11.33 3.05
C LEU A 333 -1.04 11.22 3.60
N ASP A 334 -0.20 12.23 3.35
CA ASP A 334 1.19 12.24 3.78
C ASP A 334 1.41 13.37 4.81
N PRO A 335 1.65 13.07 6.10
CA PRO A 335 1.80 14.11 7.14
C PRO A 335 3.05 14.97 6.94
N LEU A 336 4.13 14.48 6.33
CA LEU A 336 5.30 15.29 6.04
C LEU A 336 5.04 16.27 4.87
N PHE A 337 4.29 15.82 3.85
CA PHE A 337 3.81 16.69 2.78
C PHE A 337 2.86 17.76 3.32
N GLU A 338 1.94 17.40 4.22
CA GLU A 338 1.03 18.35 4.88
C GLU A 338 1.80 19.44 5.63
N TYR A 339 2.79 19.03 6.40
CA TYR A 339 3.67 19.98 7.10
C TYR A 339 4.40 20.90 6.11
N TRP A 340 5.04 20.34 5.09
CA TRP A 340 5.80 21.11 4.10
C TRP A 340 4.91 22.06 3.31
N VAL A 341 3.77 21.60 2.79
CA VAL A 341 2.88 22.46 2.00
C VAL A 341 2.25 23.56 2.82
N SER A 342 1.97 23.31 4.10
CA SER A 342 1.46 24.32 5.03
C SER A 342 2.50 25.37 5.39
N ASN A 343 3.67 24.95 5.83
CA ASN A 343 4.65 25.85 6.46
C ASN A 343 5.67 26.42 5.47
N VAL A 344 5.99 25.68 4.39
CA VAL A 344 7.01 26.10 3.41
C VAL A 344 6.37 26.68 2.15
N TYR A 345 5.36 25.99 1.59
CA TYR A 345 4.78 26.42 0.33
C TYR A 345 3.73 27.52 0.49
N PHE A 346 2.78 27.37 1.41
CA PHE A 346 1.74 28.37 1.65
C PHE A 346 2.07 29.36 2.77
N GLU A 347 3.13 29.13 3.54
CA GLU A 347 3.55 29.97 4.68
C GLU A 347 2.38 30.26 5.64
N ILE A 348 1.56 29.25 5.93
CA ILE A 348 0.47 29.33 6.90
C ILE A 348 1.10 29.35 8.30
N ARG A 349 1.00 30.48 9.00
CA ARG A 349 1.48 30.67 10.38
C ARG A 349 0.38 30.41 11.38
#